data_b06955c519118d9a75f63fb7968b2fde
#
_entry.id   b06955c519118d9a75f63fb7968b2fde
#
_cell.length_a   1.000
_cell.length_b   1.000
_cell.length_c   1.000
_cell.angle_alpha   90.00
_cell.angle_beta   90.00
_cell.angle_gamma   90.00
#
_symmetry.space_group_name_H-M   'P 1'
#
loop_
_entity.id
_entity.type
_entity.pdbx_description
1 polymer ?
#
loop_
_entity_poly.entity_id
_entity_poly.type
_entity_poly.pdbx_seq_one_letter_code
_entity_poly.pdbx_strand_id
1 'polypeptide(L)'
;MNNQYTINSLCLGKNNSLCIEIQGMILRRGEGKVTITGSLSTSAYETMVLARNILLASSEVFSQYDYHLHFAYPATQKNGTSWGLACYLLLSFISGSLAYIPNIAATGELDLFGNVLPVKYIDDKLAAWGKSQCELLFIPKNNIVPDIAGIYQVSTLRDVRDILSTKFG
;
A
#
# COMPACT_ATOMS: atom_id res chain seq x y z
N MET A 1 11.72 -15.72 -13.25
CA MET A 1 11.20 -14.42 -12.79
C MET A 1 10.83 -14.54 -11.32
N ASN A 2 11.37 -13.66 -10.49
CA ASN A 2 10.98 -13.64 -9.09
C ASN A 2 9.59 -13.01 -9.01
N ASN A 3 8.54 -13.82 -8.85
CA ASN A 3 7.15 -13.37 -8.78
C ASN A 3 6.73 -12.94 -7.36
N GLN A 4 7.69 -12.57 -6.54
CA GLN A 4 7.47 -12.18 -5.15
C GLN A 4 7.65 -10.67 -5.01
N TYR A 5 6.57 -10.01 -4.62
CA TYR A 5 6.54 -8.58 -4.39
C TYR A 5 6.10 -8.32 -2.95
N THR A 6 6.71 -7.34 -2.32
CA THR A 6 6.35 -6.93 -0.97
C THR A 6 6.24 -5.42 -0.87
N ILE A 7 5.40 -4.98 0.03
CA ILE A 7 5.34 -3.60 0.51
C ILE A 7 5.05 -3.64 2.01
N ASN A 8 5.41 -2.58 2.71
CA ASN A 8 5.06 -2.46 4.11
C ASN A 8 3.97 -1.41 4.31
N SER A 9 3.10 -1.63 5.28
CA SER A 9 2.14 -0.64 5.73
C SER A 9 2.25 -0.43 7.23
N LEU A 10 1.81 0.73 7.67
CA LEU A 10 1.87 1.13 9.07
C LEU A 10 0.47 1.02 9.66
N CYS A 11 0.30 0.19 10.66
CA CYS A 11 -0.98 -0.03 11.34
C CYS A 11 -0.85 0.12 12.85
N LEU A 12 -2.02 0.22 13.50
CA LEU A 12 -2.10 0.22 14.95
C LEU A 12 -2.09 -1.21 15.50
N GLY A 13 -1.18 -1.48 16.42
CA GLY A 13 -1.21 -2.64 17.30
C GLY A 13 -1.94 -2.32 18.60
N LYS A 14 -1.93 -3.26 19.55
CA LYS A 14 -2.58 -3.07 20.86
C LYS A 14 -1.98 -1.92 21.68
N ASN A 15 -0.66 -1.76 21.65
CA ASN A 15 0.08 -0.81 22.48
C ASN A 15 0.93 0.19 21.68
N ASN A 16 1.16 -0.06 20.40
CA ASN A 16 1.99 0.76 19.52
C ASN A 16 1.62 0.53 18.05
N SER A 17 2.13 1.36 17.16
CA SER A 17 2.04 1.11 15.72
C SER A 17 3.07 0.07 15.29
N LEU A 18 2.71 -0.68 14.25
CA LEU A 18 3.51 -1.74 13.67
C LEU A 18 3.75 -1.47 12.18
N CYS A 19 4.93 -1.83 11.72
CA CYS A 19 5.24 -1.92 10.29
C CYS A 19 5.01 -3.37 9.85
N ILE A 20 4.03 -3.59 8.98
CA ILE A 20 3.59 -4.92 8.57
C ILE A 20 3.84 -5.11 7.08
N GLU A 21 4.47 -6.22 6.74
CA GLU A 21 4.68 -6.64 5.37
C GLU A 21 3.39 -7.18 4.74
N ILE A 22 3.11 -6.72 3.54
CA ILE A 22 2.09 -7.27 2.65
C ILE A 22 2.83 -7.93 1.50
N GLN A 23 2.57 -9.21 1.28
CA GLN A 23 3.13 -10.00 0.20
C GLN A 23 2.15 -10.09 -0.96
N GLY A 24 2.64 -10.10 -2.18
CA GLY A 24 1.79 -10.19 -3.35
C GLY A 24 2.41 -10.99 -4.48
N MET A 25 1.55 -11.64 -5.26
CA MET A 25 1.95 -12.39 -6.44
C MET A 25 0.86 -12.43 -7.51
N ILE A 26 1.27 -12.69 -8.75
CA ILE A 26 0.36 -13.08 -9.83
C ILE A 26 0.01 -14.56 -9.64
N LEU A 27 -1.28 -14.89 -9.70
CA LEU A 27 -1.75 -16.27 -9.66
C LEU A 27 -1.78 -16.90 -11.06
N ARG A 28 -2.40 -16.20 -12.01
CA ARG A 28 -2.65 -16.70 -13.37
C ARG A 28 -3.18 -15.58 -14.26
N ARG A 29 -3.35 -15.86 -15.54
CA ARG A 29 -4.17 -15.04 -16.40
C ARG A 29 -5.61 -15.02 -15.91
N GLY A 30 -6.25 -13.84 -15.93
CA GLY A 30 -7.57 -13.66 -15.35
C GLY A 30 -8.21 -12.33 -15.73
N GLU A 31 -8.95 -11.76 -14.79
CA GLU A 31 -9.77 -10.57 -14.99
C GLU A 31 -9.57 -9.50 -13.89
N GLY A 32 -8.42 -9.50 -13.23
CA GLY A 32 -8.12 -8.58 -12.15
C GLY A 32 -8.74 -8.98 -10.81
N LYS A 33 -9.03 -10.27 -10.60
CA LYS A 33 -9.49 -10.77 -9.31
C LYS A 33 -8.35 -10.76 -8.30
N VAL A 34 -8.64 -10.32 -7.07
CA VAL A 34 -7.66 -10.32 -5.98
C VAL A 34 -8.15 -11.23 -4.86
N THR A 35 -7.39 -12.27 -4.58
CA THR A 35 -7.56 -13.12 -3.40
C THR A 35 -6.81 -12.52 -2.23
N ILE A 36 -7.39 -12.54 -1.04
CA ILE A 36 -6.78 -11.95 0.16
C ILE A 36 -6.76 -12.96 1.28
N THR A 37 -5.62 -13.04 1.97
CA THR A 37 -5.46 -13.79 3.20
C THR A 37 -4.76 -12.95 4.27
N GLY A 38 -4.91 -13.28 5.55
CA GLY A 38 -4.21 -12.63 6.65
C GLY A 38 -5.09 -11.89 7.64
N SER A 39 -6.31 -12.38 7.91
CA SER A 39 -7.13 -11.91 9.04
C SER A 39 -7.44 -10.39 9.01
N LEU A 40 -8.10 -9.93 7.96
CA LEU A 40 -8.53 -8.54 7.82
C LEU A 40 -9.94 -8.33 8.38
N SER A 41 -10.17 -7.17 9.02
CA SER A 41 -11.51 -6.68 9.31
C SER A 41 -12.25 -6.33 8.02
N THR A 42 -13.57 -6.15 8.10
CA THR A 42 -14.39 -5.73 6.96
C THR A 42 -13.87 -4.41 6.36
N SER A 43 -13.55 -3.41 7.20
CA SER A 43 -13.05 -2.12 6.72
C SER A 43 -11.69 -2.22 6.04
N ALA A 44 -10.79 -3.07 6.53
CA ALA A 44 -9.51 -3.31 5.88
C ALA A 44 -9.68 -4.03 4.53
N TYR A 45 -10.61 -4.99 4.46
CA TYR A 45 -10.95 -5.67 3.22
C TYR A 45 -11.54 -4.72 2.16
N GLU A 46 -12.51 -3.89 2.56
CA GLU A 46 -13.13 -2.90 1.66
C GLU A 46 -12.12 -1.92 1.07
N THR A 47 -11.15 -1.50 1.87
CA THR A 47 -10.05 -0.63 1.41
C THR A 47 -9.23 -1.28 0.31
N MET A 48 -8.97 -2.58 0.39
CA MET A 48 -8.29 -3.31 -0.67
C MET A 48 -9.16 -3.44 -1.93
N VAL A 49 -10.46 -3.69 -1.76
CA VAL A 49 -11.41 -3.72 -2.90
C VAL A 49 -11.42 -2.37 -3.63
N LEU A 50 -11.36 -1.27 -2.88
CA LEU A 50 -11.26 0.07 -3.46
C LEU A 50 -9.98 0.24 -4.29
N ALA A 51 -8.84 -0.13 -3.76
CA ALA A 51 -7.55 -0.06 -4.46
C ALA A 51 -7.58 -0.89 -5.76
N ARG A 52 -8.14 -2.09 -5.70
CA ARG A 52 -8.35 -2.95 -6.87
C ARG A 52 -9.23 -2.28 -7.92
N ASN A 53 -10.36 -1.73 -7.52
CA ASN A 53 -11.32 -1.13 -8.45
C ASN A 53 -10.74 0.11 -9.15
N ILE A 54 -9.93 0.91 -8.46
CA ILE A 54 -9.21 2.02 -9.07
C ILE A 54 -8.28 1.51 -10.17
N LEU A 55 -7.54 0.44 -9.93
CA LEU A 55 -6.64 -0.17 -10.92
C LEU A 55 -7.40 -0.78 -12.09
N LEU A 56 -8.49 -1.47 -11.86
CA LEU A 56 -9.34 -2.00 -12.93
C LEU A 56 -9.85 -0.91 -13.87
N ALA A 57 -10.19 0.26 -13.32
CA ALA A 57 -10.67 1.39 -14.11
C ALA A 57 -9.56 2.12 -14.89
N SER A 58 -8.30 2.00 -14.47
CA SER A 58 -7.19 2.81 -14.97
C SER A 58 -6.05 2.05 -15.62
N SER A 59 -6.03 0.72 -15.56
CA SER A 59 -4.91 -0.10 -16.04
C SER A 59 -5.39 -1.34 -16.78
N GLU A 60 -5.21 -1.36 -18.10
CA GLU A 60 -5.52 -2.54 -18.91
C GLU A 60 -4.63 -3.74 -18.57
N VAL A 61 -3.38 -3.50 -18.18
CA VAL A 61 -2.45 -4.56 -17.78
C VAL A 61 -2.94 -5.26 -16.52
N PHE A 62 -3.49 -4.50 -15.57
CA PHE A 62 -4.02 -5.06 -14.33
C PHE A 62 -5.14 -6.07 -14.58
N SER A 63 -6.04 -5.80 -15.52
CA SER A 63 -7.17 -6.68 -15.83
C SER A 63 -6.79 -8.00 -16.50
N GLN A 64 -5.53 -8.19 -16.90
CA GLN A 64 -5.09 -9.42 -17.61
C GLN A 64 -4.72 -10.57 -16.67
N TYR A 65 -4.62 -10.35 -15.37
CA TYR A 65 -4.16 -11.32 -14.39
C TYR A 65 -5.05 -11.33 -13.15
N ASP A 66 -5.05 -12.45 -12.45
CA ASP A 66 -5.56 -12.57 -11.09
C ASP A 66 -4.39 -12.57 -10.10
N TYR A 67 -4.62 -12.05 -8.91
CA TYR A 67 -3.60 -11.75 -7.91
C TYR A 67 -3.93 -12.34 -6.56
N HIS A 68 -2.90 -12.54 -5.74
CA HIS A 68 -3.04 -12.86 -4.33
C HIS A 68 -2.26 -11.86 -3.48
N LEU A 69 -2.90 -11.27 -2.50
CA LEU A 69 -2.29 -10.49 -1.44
C LEU A 69 -2.38 -11.25 -0.13
N HIS A 70 -1.28 -11.32 0.59
CA HIS A 70 -1.20 -11.92 1.92
C HIS A 70 -0.68 -10.89 2.91
N PHE A 71 -1.50 -10.60 3.92
CA PHE A 71 -1.12 -9.75 5.04
C PHE A 71 -0.45 -10.62 6.08
N ALA A 72 0.87 -10.58 6.09
CA ALA A 72 1.70 -11.45 6.90
C ALA A 72 1.54 -11.20 8.41
N TYR A 73 2.49 -11.63 9.18
CA TYR A 73 2.55 -11.41 10.62
C TYR A 73 2.32 -9.93 11.02
N PRO A 74 1.68 -9.64 12.18
CA PRO A 74 1.18 -10.60 13.18
C PRO A 74 -0.17 -11.24 12.81
N ALA A 75 -0.46 -12.41 13.40
CA ALA A 75 -1.69 -13.17 13.19
C ALA A 75 -2.95 -12.52 13.79
N THR A 76 -2.84 -11.32 14.36
CA THR A 76 -3.96 -10.53 14.86
C THR A 76 -4.75 -9.90 13.72
N GLN A 77 -6.04 -9.66 13.95
CA GLN A 77 -6.88 -9.00 12.97
C GLN A 77 -6.38 -7.59 12.65
N LYS A 78 -6.20 -7.29 11.35
CA LYS A 78 -5.80 -5.98 10.86
C LYS A 78 -7.05 -5.15 10.62
N ASN A 79 -7.09 -3.97 11.24
CA ASN A 79 -8.23 -3.07 11.20
C ASN A 79 -7.89 -1.76 10.49
N GLY A 80 -8.93 -1.03 10.11
CA GLY A 80 -8.83 0.33 9.59
C GLY A 80 -8.66 0.41 8.09
N THR A 81 -8.65 1.63 7.60
CA THR A 81 -8.70 1.98 6.17
C THR A 81 -7.37 2.50 5.63
N SER A 82 -6.34 2.63 6.47
CA SER A 82 -5.04 3.19 6.08
C SER A 82 -4.16 2.28 5.20
N TRP A 83 -4.64 1.07 4.89
CA TRP A 83 -3.99 0.10 4.00
C TRP A 83 -4.11 0.42 2.52
N GLY A 84 -5.02 1.32 2.14
CA GLY A 84 -5.42 1.56 0.75
C GLY A 84 -4.25 1.93 -0.15
N LEU A 85 -3.40 2.87 0.28
CA LEU A 85 -2.26 3.30 -0.50
C LEU A 85 -1.22 2.18 -0.70
N ALA A 86 -0.93 1.41 0.36
CA ALA A 86 -0.01 0.27 0.26
C ALA A 86 -0.54 -0.82 -0.67
N CYS A 87 -1.83 -1.15 -0.58
CA CYS A 87 -2.46 -2.14 -1.47
C CYS A 87 -2.44 -1.68 -2.93
N TYR A 88 -2.75 -0.42 -3.19
CA TYR A 88 -2.67 0.13 -4.53
C TYR A 88 -1.26 0.04 -5.13
N LEU A 89 -0.25 0.44 -4.36
CA LEU A 89 1.15 0.36 -4.80
C LEU A 89 1.58 -1.08 -5.05
N LEU A 90 1.29 -2.00 -4.15
CA LEU A 90 1.66 -3.41 -4.32
C LEU A 90 1.01 -4.01 -5.56
N LEU A 91 -0.28 -3.80 -5.78
CA LEU A 91 -0.99 -4.28 -6.97
C LEU A 91 -0.43 -3.63 -8.25
N SER A 92 -0.04 -2.35 -8.19
CA SER A 92 0.59 -1.66 -9.32
C SER A 92 1.97 -2.24 -9.66
N PHE A 93 2.75 -2.61 -8.66
CA PHE A 93 4.05 -3.26 -8.84
C PHE A 93 3.89 -4.67 -9.43
N ILE A 94 2.99 -5.47 -8.88
CA ILE A 94 2.77 -6.85 -9.33
C ILE A 94 2.27 -6.89 -10.78
N SER A 95 1.36 -5.99 -11.13
CA SER A 95 0.80 -5.92 -12.49
C SER A 95 1.77 -5.33 -13.52
N GLY A 96 2.86 -4.70 -13.07
CA GLY A 96 3.77 -3.98 -13.96
C GLY A 96 3.27 -2.60 -14.37
N SER A 97 2.19 -2.10 -13.76
CA SER A 97 1.72 -0.72 -13.99
C SER A 97 2.67 0.34 -13.43
N LEU A 98 3.49 -0.04 -12.45
CA LEU A 98 4.61 0.72 -11.91
C LEU A 98 5.83 -0.17 -11.77
N ALA A 99 7.02 0.40 -11.93
CA ALA A 99 8.28 -0.31 -11.66
C ALA A 99 8.39 -0.65 -10.18
N TYR A 100 8.75 -1.90 -9.86
CA TYR A 100 8.89 -2.35 -8.49
C TYR A 100 10.08 -1.70 -7.78
N ILE A 101 9.85 -1.19 -6.61
CA ILE A 101 10.87 -0.63 -5.72
C ILE A 101 10.77 -1.36 -4.37
N PRO A 102 11.84 -2.03 -3.93
CA PRO A 102 11.87 -2.70 -2.63
C PRO A 102 11.96 -1.72 -1.48
N ASN A 103 11.71 -2.19 -0.26
CA ASN A 103 11.88 -1.45 0.99
C ASN A 103 11.06 -0.16 1.09
N ILE A 104 9.85 -0.18 0.51
CA ILE A 104 8.87 0.90 0.61
C ILE A 104 7.85 0.57 1.69
N ALA A 105 7.50 1.59 2.47
CA ALA A 105 6.30 1.61 3.29
C ALA A 105 5.32 2.67 2.78
N ALA A 106 4.04 2.43 2.99
CA ALA A 106 3.00 3.39 2.68
C ALA A 106 1.85 3.31 3.69
N THR A 107 1.28 4.45 4.01
CA THR A 107 0.04 4.55 4.78
C THR A 107 -0.81 5.66 4.19
N GLY A 108 -2.07 5.42 4.00
CA GLY A 108 -3.02 6.38 3.42
C GLY A 108 -4.34 5.71 3.11
N GLU A 109 -5.42 6.38 3.43
CA GLU A 109 -6.76 6.00 3.00
C GLU A 109 -6.98 6.52 1.58
N LEU A 110 -7.66 5.74 0.76
CA LEU A 110 -8.02 6.14 -0.60
C LEU A 110 -9.51 6.40 -0.69
N ASP A 111 -9.88 7.39 -1.49
CA ASP A 111 -11.22 7.47 -2.05
C ASP A 111 -11.26 6.90 -3.47
N LEU A 112 -12.46 6.76 -4.01
CA LEU A 112 -12.67 6.15 -5.33
C LEU A 112 -12.06 6.97 -6.49
N PHE A 113 -11.81 8.25 -6.27
CA PHE A 113 -11.23 9.17 -7.25
C PHE A 113 -9.69 9.23 -7.20
N GLY A 114 -9.07 8.44 -6.33
CA GLY A 114 -7.62 8.37 -6.21
C GLY A 114 -7.01 9.46 -5.33
N ASN A 115 -7.79 10.11 -4.47
CA ASN A 115 -7.26 10.98 -3.45
C ASN A 115 -6.69 10.16 -2.30
N VAL A 116 -5.57 10.63 -1.75
CA VAL A 116 -4.92 10.04 -0.57
C VAL A 116 -5.30 10.85 0.65
N LEU A 117 -6.15 10.25 1.47
CA LEU A 117 -6.76 10.89 2.63
C LEU A 117 -5.90 10.73 3.88
N PRO A 118 -5.98 11.68 4.84
CA PRO A 118 -5.21 11.64 6.09
C PRO A 118 -5.47 10.38 6.89
N VAL A 119 -4.46 9.95 7.62
CA VAL A 119 -4.53 8.82 8.56
C VAL A 119 -4.42 9.31 9.99
N LYS A 120 -4.93 8.51 10.92
CA LYS A 120 -4.80 8.76 12.36
C LYS A 120 -3.46 8.24 12.88
N TYR A 121 -3.03 8.80 14.01
CA TYR A 121 -1.85 8.34 14.76
C TYR A 121 -0.56 8.38 13.94
N ILE A 122 -0.35 9.46 13.19
CA ILE A 122 0.80 9.58 12.28
C ILE A 122 2.14 9.54 13.05
N ASP A 123 2.22 10.12 14.23
CA ASP A 123 3.46 10.12 15.02
C ASP A 123 3.89 8.70 15.42
N ASP A 124 2.93 7.87 15.87
CA ASP A 124 3.19 6.46 16.19
C ASP A 124 3.60 5.66 14.94
N LYS A 125 2.98 5.95 13.81
CA LYS A 125 3.31 5.33 12.53
C LYS A 125 4.71 5.72 12.07
N LEU A 126 5.11 6.97 12.21
CA LEU A 126 6.48 7.40 11.91
C LEU A 126 7.51 6.72 12.81
N ALA A 127 7.21 6.55 14.10
CA ALA A 127 8.07 5.80 15.00
C ALA A 127 8.23 4.34 14.58
N ALA A 128 7.15 3.68 14.14
CA ALA A 128 7.20 2.33 13.62
C ALA A 128 8.03 2.23 12.33
N TRP A 129 7.89 3.19 11.42
CA TRP A 129 8.71 3.25 10.21
C TRP A 129 10.19 3.44 10.53
N GLY A 130 10.52 4.32 11.47
CA GLY A 130 11.90 4.57 11.89
C GLY A 130 12.61 3.34 12.48
N LYS A 131 11.86 2.35 12.96
CA LYS A 131 12.38 1.06 13.46
C LYS A 131 12.39 -0.03 12.39
N SER A 132 11.83 0.24 11.21
CA SER A 132 11.75 -0.72 10.11
C SER A 132 13.00 -0.71 9.23
N GLN A 133 13.06 -1.66 8.28
CA GLN A 133 14.09 -1.69 7.24
C GLN A 133 13.69 -0.87 6.00
N CYS A 134 12.54 -0.17 6.04
CA CYS A 134 12.06 0.60 4.91
C CYS A 134 12.80 1.92 4.77
N GLU A 135 13.28 2.19 3.57
CA GLU A 135 14.03 3.41 3.24
C GLU A 135 13.10 4.54 2.79
N LEU A 136 11.95 4.19 2.22
CA LEU A 136 10.97 5.12 1.67
C LEU A 136 9.63 4.97 2.38
N LEU A 137 8.96 6.09 2.59
CA LEU A 137 7.62 6.14 3.16
C LEU A 137 6.74 7.13 2.38
N PHE A 138 5.62 6.64 1.86
CA PHE A 138 4.57 7.48 1.30
C PHE A 138 3.46 7.71 2.32
N ILE A 139 3.12 8.96 2.56
CA ILE A 139 2.09 9.40 3.52
C ILE A 139 1.19 10.47 2.92
N PRO A 140 -0.03 10.65 3.47
CA PRO A 140 -0.90 11.72 3.01
C PRO A 140 -0.31 13.11 3.29
N LYS A 141 -0.44 14.01 2.32
CA LYS A 141 0.07 15.39 2.43
C LYS A 141 -0.57 16.18 3.56
N ASN A 142 -1.82 15.89 3.87
CA ASN A 142 -2.56 16.60 4.93
C ASN A 142 -2.21 16.13 6.36
N ASN A 143 -1.41 15.09 6.51
CA ASN A 143 -0.79 14.78 7.79
C ASN A 143 0.40 15.73 8.04
N ILE A 144 0.44 16.34 9.22
CA ILE A 144 1.56 17.21 9.62
C ILE A 144 2.70 16.34 10.13
N VAL A 145 3.82 16.36 9.44
CA VAL A 145 5.01 15.57 9.77
C VAL A 145 6.27 16.41 9.64
N PRO A 146 7.35 16.10 10.38
CA PRO A 146 8.65 16.73 10.20
C PRO A 146 9.21 16.46 8.80
N ASP A 147 10.09 17.33 8.32
CA ASP A 147 10.86 17.10 7.11
C ASP A 147 11.95 16.04 7.38
N ILE A 148 11.70 14.83 6.93
CA ILE A 148 12.58 13.66 7.12
C ILE A 148 12.91 13.08 5.76
N ALA A 149 14.19 12.84 5.50
CA ALA A 149 14.64 12.18 4.27
C ALA A 149 13.98 10.80 4.10
N GLY A 150 13.51 10.50 2.89
CA GLY A 150 12.81 9.25 2.58
C GLY A 150 11.29 9.30 2.76
N ILE A 151 10.74 10.37 3.35
CA ILE A 151 9.29 10.56 3.47
C ILE A 151 8.79 11.41 2.30
N TYR A 152 7.78 10.91 1.61
CA TYR A 152 7.09 11.58 0.52
C TYR A 152 5.62 11.79 0.86
N GLN A 153 5.21 13.05 0.89
CA GLN A 153 3.84 13.45 1.15
C GLN A 153 3.06 13.60 -0.15
N VAL A 154 1.93 12.93 -0.26
CA VAL A 154 1.14 12.86 -1.49
C VAL A 154 -0.33 13.17 -1.22
N SER A 155 -0.97 13.85 -2.16
CA SER A 155 -2.41 14.16 -2.12
C SER A 155 -3.23 13.22 -2.99
N THR A 156 -2.61 12.67 -4.04
CA THR A 156 -3.27 11.82 -5.02
C THR A 156 -2.38 10.65 -5.44
N LEU A 157 -2.98 9.62 -6.01
CA LEU A 157 -2.25 8.52 -6.64
C LEU A 157 -1.40 8.99 -7.83
N ARG A 158 -1.77 10.10 -8.45
CA ARG A 158 -0.97 10.72 -9.51
C ARG A 158 0.35 11.24 -8.95
N ASP A 159 0.31 11.93 -7.80
CA ASP A 159 1.55 12.40 -7.13
C ASP A 159 2.51 11.24 -6.86
N VAL A 160 1.98 10.09 -6.41
CA VAL A 160 2.79 8.89 -6.18
C VAL A 160 3.47 8.40 -7.45
N ARG A 161 2.71 8.29 -8.55
CA ARG A 161 3.23 7.88 -9.86
C ARG A 161 4.32 8.84 -10.36
N ASP A 162 4.08 10.13 -10.25
CA ASP A 162 5.01 11.18 -10.71
C ASP A 162 6.33 11.10 -9.91
N ILE A 163 6.26 10.93 -8.59
CA ILE A 163 7.44 10.77 -7.73
C ILE A 163 8.21 9.49 -8.11
N LEU A 164 7.51 8.36 -8.24
CA LEU A 164 8.15 7.09 -8.58
C LEU A 164 8.83 7.13 -9.95
N SER A 165 8.17 7.70 -10.95
CA SER A 165 8.72 7.82 -12.30
C SER A 165 9.91 8.78 -12.37
N THR A 166 9.86 9.90 -11.64
CA THR A 166 10.88 10.95 -11.71
C THR A 166 12.13 10.59 -10.91
N LYS A 167 11.96 9.98 -9.74
CA LYS A 167 13.07 9.73 -8.80
C LYS A 167 13.65 8.31 -8.88
N PHE A 168 12.86 7.35 -9.35
CA PHE A 168 13.21 5.93 -9.31
C PHE A 168 12.99 5.21 -10.65
N GLY A 169 12.47 5.92 -11.63
CA GLY A 169 12.23 5.39 -12.98
C GLY A 169 13.46 5.37 -13.89
#